data_a21038d4ab0ac19781c0c93f6e48d11b
#
_entry.id   a21038d4ab0ac19781c0c93f6e48d11b
#
_cell.length_a   1.000
_cell.length_b   1.000
_cell.length_c   1.000
_cell.angle_alpha   90.00
_cell.angle_beta   90.00
_cell.angle_gamma   90.00
#
_symmetry.space_group_name_H-M   'P 1'
#
loop_
_entity.id
_entity.type
_entity.pdbx_description
1 polymer ?
#
loop_
_entity_poly.entity_id
_entity_poly.type
_entity_poly.pdbx_seq_one_letter_code
_entity_poly.pdbx_strand_id
1 'polypeptide(L)'
;KAMREPSVPGQTVLGDRGENLSSVLKAICEDEKLKGQLTEWVQELTPMDAVDFKFPTDFQGRTLVTLVEKGGEETSAYSASDGTLRFLAVIAALLGPEHADLYFIEELENGIHPTRIDLLLQLIEQSVAAEDIQVMATTHSPQLLRLLNEKTLEAASVVYRHEGRPEAQITRVKDIPYVDEVLERKDLGRLFESGWLEDSLSAAQAASDEQLQNA
;
A
#
# COMPACT_ATOMS: atom_id res chain seq x y z
N LYS A 1 8.87 6.53 12.22
CA LYS A 1 10.12 6.95 12.90
C LYS A 1 11.31 6.15 12.35
N ALA A 2 11.23 4.83 12.24
CA ALA A 2 12.34 3.97 11.79
C ALA A 2 12.91 4.40 10.41
N MET A 3 12.06 4.69 9.44
CA MET A 3 12.44 5.12 8.08
C MET A 3 13.26 6.40 8.00
N ARG A 4 13.30 7.22 9.09
CA ARG A 4 14.08 8.45 9.17
C ARG A 4 15.52 8.23 9.66
N GLU A 5 15.79 7.05 10.19
CA GLU A 5 17.12 6.76 10.77
C GLU A 5 18.12 6.31 9.69
N PRO A 6 19.39 6.64 9.83
CA PRO A 6 20.43 6.11 8.96
C PRO A 6 20.52 4.58 9.09
N SER A 7 20.72 3.90 7.98
CA SER A 7 20.80 2.43 7.90
C SER A 7 22.20 1.94 7.48
N VAL A 8 22.53 0.72 7.89
CA VAL A 8 23.78 0.05 7.51
C VAL A 8 23.70 -0.26 6.00
N PRO A 9 24.69 0.11 5.17
CA PRO A 9 24.68 -0.16 3.75
C PRO A 9 24.71 -1.66 3.42
N GLY A 10 24.28 -2.00 2.18
CA GLY A 10 24.37 -3.35 1.64
C GLY A 10 23.15 -4.24 1.94
N GLN A 11 22.07 -3.66 2.46
CA GLN A 11 20.78 -4.35 2.58
C GLN A 11 19.94 -4.09 1.34
N THR A 12 19.37 -5.13 0.76
CA THR A 12 18.66 -5.13 -0.53
C THR A 12 17.17 -5.40 -0.39
N VAL A 13 16.73 -6.05 0.69
CA VAL A 13 15.31 -6.32 1.01
C VAL A 13 14.86 -5.37 2.11
N LEU A 14 13.69 -4.75 1.94
CA LEU A 14 13.15 -3.82 2.93
C LEU A 14 12.71 -4.56 4.20
N GLY A 15 13.13 -4.05 5.35
CA GLY A 15 12.70 -4.57 6.67
C GLY A 15 11.27 -4.15 7.02
N ASP A 16 10.63 -4.86 7.95
CA ASP A 16 9.21 -4.72 8.30
C ASP A 16 8.77 -3.31 8.73
N ARG A 17 9.70 -2.52 9.26
CA ARG A 17 9.46 -1.13 9.70
C ARG A 17 10.07 -0.10 8.77
N GLY A 18 10.65 -0.54 7.65
CA GLY A 18 11.40 0.31 6.75
C GLY A 18 12.67 0.91 7.38
N GLU A 19 13.22 0.30 8.45
CA GLU A 19 14.38 0.79 9.19
C GLU A 19 15.65 0.84 8.34
N ASN A 20 15.69 0.09 7.26
CA ASN A 20 16.78 0.05 6.30
C ASN A 20 16.46 0.72 4.96
N LEU A 21 15.43 1.58 4.92
CA LEU A 21 14.97 2.26 3.71
C LEU A 21 16.11 2.90 2.92
N SER A 22 16.99 3.64 3.60
CA SER A 22 18.10 4.32 2.94
C SER A 22 19.09 3.36 2.30
N SER A 23 19.31 2.16 2.87
CA SER A 23 20.17 1.13 2.29
C SER A 23 19.55 0.53 1.02
N VAL A 24 18.26 0.18 1.07
CA VAL A 24 17.56 -0.41 -0.09
C VAL A 24 17.48 0.59 -1.23
N LEU A 25 17.13 1.85 -0.96
CA LEU A 25 17.12 2.91 -1.99
C LEU A 25 18.50 3.14 -2.58
N LYS A 26 19.57 3.03 -1.78
CA LYS A 26 20.94 3.10 -2.30
C LYS A 26 21.22 1.94 -3.25
N ALA A 27 20.85 0.72 -2.89
CA ALA A 27 21.03 -0.45 -3.74
C ALA A 27 20.25 -0.32 -5.08
N ILE A 28 19.01 0.21 -5.05
CA ILE A 28 18.23 0.54 -6.26
C ILE A 28 19.01 1.54 -7.13
N CYS A 29 19.61 2.56 -6.53
CA CYS A 29 20.34 3.60 -7.26
C CYS A 29 21.70 3.15 -7.79
N GLU A 30 22.21 1.98 -7.46
CA GLU A 30 23.40 1.36 -8.05
C GLU A 30 23.14 0.81 -9.46
N ASP A 31 21.87 0.54 -9.81
CA ASP A 31 21.42 0.19 -11.16
C ASP A 31 20.73 1.41 -11.81
N GLU A 32 21.27 1.89 -12.92
CA GLU A 32 20.76 3.09 -13.61
C GLU A 32 19.31 2.94 -14.11
N LYS A 33 18.89 1.74 -14.48
CA LYS A 33 17.51 1.48 -14.90
C LYS A 33 16.56 1.56 -13.73
N LEU A 34 16.88 0.89 -12.63
CA LEU A 34 16.07 0.93 -11.40
C LEU A 34 16.04 2.33 -10.80
N LYS A 35 17.16 3.06 -10.82
CA LYS A 35 17.20 4.47 -10.41
C LYS A 35 16.29 5.35 -11.26
N GLY A 36 16.27 5.13 -12.58
CA GLY A 36 15.33 5.83 -13.47
C GLY A 36 13.88 5.59 -13.08
N GLN A 37 13.48 4.33 -12.90
CA GLN A 37 12.14 3.95 -12.47
C GLN A 37 11.79 4.55 -11.10
N LEU A 38 12.69 4.46 -10.13
CA LEU A 38 12.52 5.09 -8.82
C LEU A 38 12.25 6.60 -8.94
N THR A 39 13.04 7.29 -9.77
CA THR A 39 12.90 8.74 -9.97
C THR A 39 11.54 9.08 -10.59
N GLU A 40 11.12 8.36 -11.62
CA GLU A 40 9.80 8.54 -12.25
C GLU A 40 8.66 8.35 -11.22
N TRP A 41 8.67 7.25 -10.48
CA TRP A 41 7.64 7.00 -9.46
C TRP A 41 7.64 8.03 -8.33
N VAL A 42 8.80 8.52 -7.91
CA VAL A 42 8.88 9.58 -6.89
C VAL A 42 8.28 10.88 -7.40
N GLN A 43 8.53 11.26 -8.64
CA GLN A 43 7.93 12.45 -9.27
C GLN A 43 6.41 12.34 -9.40
N GLU A 44 5.91 11.17 -9.82
CA GLU A 44 4.49 10.92 -10.00
C GLU A 44 3.74 10.84 -8.65
N LEU A 45 4.32 10.17 -7.68
CA LEU A 45 3.65 9.84 -6.42
C LEU A 45 3.87 10.87 -5.30
N THR A 46 4.84 11.77 -5.41
CA THR A 46 5.11 12.79 -4.39
C THR A 46 5.01 14.21 -4.96
N PRO A 47 4.81 15.25 -4.16
CA PRO A 47 4.85 16.64 -4.65
C PRO A 47 6.27 17.12 -4.94
N MET A 48 7.26 16.24 -4.89
CA MET A 48 8.67 16.59 -5.03
C MET A 48 9.12 16.41 -6.48
N ASP A 49 9.77 17.42 -7.04
CA ASP A 49 10.43 17.34 -8.36
C ASP A 49 11.82 16.70 -8.21
N ALA A 50 11.89 15.51 -7.59
CA ALA A 50 13.13 14.80 -7.34
C ALA A 50 13.77 14.38 -8.67
N VAL A 51 15.04 14.70 -8.83
CA VAL A 51 15.83 14.36 -10.03
C VAL A 51 17.01 13.47 -9.72
N ASP A 52 17.41 13.37 -8.45
CA ASP A 52 18.54 12.55 -8.02
C ASP A 52 18.42 12.18 -6.54
N PHE A 53 19.25 11.25 -6.12
CA PHE A 53 19.35 10.76 -4.75
C PHE A 53 20.78 10.82 -4.26
N LYS A 54 20.99 11.31 -3.03
CA LYS A 54 22.27 11.28 -2.33
C LYS A 54 22.18 10.40 -1.10
N PHE A 55 23.28 9.84 -0.71
CA PHE A 55 23.37 8.92 0.40
C PHE A 55 24.55 9.31 1.33
N PRO A 56 24.51 10.49 1.99
CA PRO A 56 25.53 10.88 2.93
C PRO A 56 25.68 9.84 4.05
N THR A 57 26.94 9.66 4.48
CA THR A 57 27.31 8.64 5.45
C THR A 57 27.69 9.29 6.79
N ASP A 58 27.20 8.76 7.89
CA ASP A 58 27.54 9.19 9.23
C ASP A 58 28.89 8.62 9.72
N PHE A 59 29.31 9.01 10.92
CA PHE A 59 30.57 8.55 11.53
C PHE A 59 30.63 7.05 11.79
N GLN A 60 29.48 6.35 11.78
CA GLN A 60 29.38 4.91 11.96
C GLN A 60 29.32 4.15 10.63
N GLY A 61 29.44 4.86 9.50
CA GLY A 61 29.33 4.28 8.17
C GLY A 61 27.90 4.00 7.73
N ARG A 62 26.88 4.49 8.47
CA ARG A 62 25.47 4.32 8.10
C ARG A 62 25.07 5.41 7.10
N THR A 63 24.19 5.08 6.17
CA THR A 63 23.74 5.97 5.09
C THR A 63 22.32 6.49 5.34
N LEU A 64 22.05 7.71 4.90
CA LEU A 64 20.73 8.34 4.94
C LEU A 64 20.35 8.84 3.56
N VAL A 65 19.15 8.47 3.08
CA VAL A 65 18.65 8.96 1.79
C VAL A 65 18.34 10.46 1.87
N THR A 66 18.74 11.17 0.83
CA THR A 66 18.46 12.59 0.59
C THR A 66 18.00 12.73 -0.86
N LEU A 67 16.80 13.24 -1.05
CA LEU A 67 16.26 13.56 -2.37
C LEU A 67 16.80 14.90 -2.82
N VAL A 68 17.20 14.98 -4.11
CA VAL A 68 17.65 16.21 -4.75
C VAL A 68 16.59 16.65 -5.74
N GLU A 69 16.03 17.84 -5.57
CA GLU A 69 15.00 18.39 -6.45
C GLU A 69 15.62 19.18 -7.60
N LYS A 70 14.83 19.40 -8.66
CA LYS A 70 15.26 20.09 -9.88
C LYS A 70 15.83 21.50 -9.60
N GLY A 71 15.38 22.18 -8.56
CA GLY A 71 15.88 23.47 -8.09
C GLY A 71 17.20 23.39 -7.33
N GLY A 72 17.70 22.20 -7.03
CA GLY A 72 18.90 21.96 -6.22
C GLY A 72 18.63 21.89 -4.72
N GLU A 73 17.39 22.02 -4.27
CA GLU A 73 17.01 21.77 -2.89
C GLU A 73 17.25 20.32 -2.52
N GLU A 74 17.66 20.09 -1.29
CA GLU A 74 17.92 18.77 -0.73
C GLU A 74 17.00 18.47 0.44
N THR A 75 16.22 17.40 0.33
CA THR A 75 15.33 16.94 1.39
C THR A 75 15.78 15.57 1.90
N SER A 76 16.36 15.56 3.10
CA SER A 76 16.78 14.31 3.74
C SER A 76 15.59 13.56 4.32
N ALA A 77 15.74 12.26 4.60
CA ALA A 77 14.72 11.45 5.28
C ALA A 77 14.32 12.04 6.64
N TYR A 78 15.18 12.79 7.32
CA TYR A 78 14.82 13.48 8.57
C TYR A 78 13.73 14.54 8.39
N SER A 79 13.74 15.26 7.26
CA SER A 79 12.83 16.38 6.98
C SER A 79 11.70 16.01 6.02
N ALA A 80 11.77 14.89 5.35
CA ALA A 80 10.71 14.40 4.46
C ALA A 80 9.39 14.18 5.20
N SER A 81 8.25 14.32 4.54
CA SER A 81 6.94 14.01 5.11
C SER A 81 6.79 12.49 5.38
N ASP A 82 5.91 12.12 6.32
CA ASP A 82 5.63 10.70 6.56
C ASP A 82 5.04 10.02 5.32
N GLY A 83 4.20 10.73 4.56
CA GLY A 83 3.67 10.25 3.29
C GLY A 83 4.77 9.98 2.26
N THR A 84 5.73 10.90 2.10
CA THR A 84 6.88 10.71 1.21
C THR A 84 7.69 9.48 1.60
N LEU A 85 7.98 9.29 2.89
CA LEU A 85 8.74 8.13 3.36
C LEU A 85 7.98 6.81 3.17
N ARG A 86 6.66 6.79 3.36
CA ARG A 86 5.83 5.61 3.07
C ARG A 86 5.87 5.25 1.60
N PHE A 87 5.76 6.23 0.71
CA PHE A 87 5.93 6.01 -0.72
C PHE A 87 7.27 5.43 -1.07
N LEU A 88 8.33 6.06 -0.60
CA LEU A 88 9.68 5.55 -0.81
C LEU A 88 9.83 4.11 -0.31
N ALA A 89 9.18 3.76 0.81
CA ALA A 89 9.20 2.40 1.33
C ALA A 89 8.44 1.42 0.44
N VAL A 90 7.25 1.78 -0.06
CA VAL A 90 6.50 0.92 -0.99
C VAL A 90 7.27 0.75 -2.30
N ILE A 91 7.80 1.83 -2.87
CA ILE A 91 8.62 1.75 -4.09
C ILE A 91 9.87 0.90 -3.83
N ALA A 92 10.56 1.10 -2.70
CA ALA A 92 11.75 0.32 -2.34
C ALA A 92 11.45 -1.18 -2.17
N ALA A 93 10.29 -1.51 -1.61
CA ALA A 93 9.84 -2.89 -1.48
C ALA A 93 9.59 -3.55 -2.85
N LEU A 94 8.97 -2.82 -3.77
CA LEU A 94 8.54 -3.36 -5.07
C LEU A 94 9.60 -3.28 -6.16
N LEU A 95 10.53 -2.31 -6.09
CA LEU A 95 11.62 -2.11 -7.07
C LEU A 95 12.99 -2.54 -6.55
N GLY A 96 13.09 -3.02 -5.32
CA GLY A 96 14.35 -3.48 -4.75
C GLY A 96 15.01 -4.55 -5.62
N PRO A 97 16.36 -4.64 -5.65
CA PRO A 97 17.07 -5.65 -6.43
C PRO A 97 16.78 -7.08 -5.94
N GLU A 98 16.34 -7.21 -4.71
CA GLU A 98 15.80 -8.43 -4.11
C GLU A 98 14.49 -8.10 -3.41
N HIS A 99 13.49 -8.96 -3.51
CA HIS A 99 12.16 -8.74 -2.93
C HIS A 99 11.68 -9.97 -2.17
N ALA A 100 10.71 -9.77 -1.28
CA ALA A 100 10.01 -10.86 -0.60
C ALA A 100 8.91 -11.43 -1.51
N ASP A 101 8.54 -12.69 -1.29
CA ASP A 101 7.45 -13.34 -2.04
C ASP A 101 6.07 -12.76 -1.68
N LEU A 102 5.93 -12.21 -0.46
CA LEU A 102 4.67 -11.62 0.04
C LEU A 102 4.95 -10.32 0.79
N TYR A 103 4.22 -9.27 0.43
CA TYR A 103 4.14 -8.02 1.18
C TYR A 103 2.79 -7.87 1.83
N PHE A 104 2.78 -7.47 3.10
CA PHE A 104 1.59 -7.07 3.83
C PHE A 104 1.68 -5.57 4.16
N ILE A 105 0.74 -4.78 3.63
CA ILE A 105 0.75 -3.31 3.77
C ILE A 105 -0.52 -2.86 4.50
N GLU A 106 -0.36 -2.31 5.70
CA GLU A 106 -1.48 -1.73 6.45
C GLU A 106 -1.80 -0.33 5.95
N GLU A 107 -3.11 -0.05 5.81
CA GLU A 107 -3.63 1.26 5.41
C GLU A 107 -2.88 1.82 4.20
N LEU A 108 -3.00 1.12 3.07
CA LEU A 108 -2.22 1.38 1.85
C LEU A 108 -2.25 2.86 1.42
N GLU A 109 -3.38 3.53 1.61
CA GLU A 109 -3.61 4.93 1.26
C GLU A 109 -3.07 5.95 2.26
N ASN A 110 -2.60 5.52 3.43
CA ASN A 110 -2.25 6.45 4.49
C ASN A 110 -1.06 7.35 4.11
N GLY A 111 -1.27 8.67 4.21
CA GLY A 111 -0.29 9.69 3.83
C GLY A 111 -0.21 9.96 2.32
N ILE A 112 -1.08 9.35 1.52
CA ILE A 112 -1.14 9.49 0.07
C ILE A 112 -2.20 10.51 -0.31
N HIS A 113 -1.83 11.46 -1.20
CA HIS A 113 -2.83 12.36 -1.73
C HIS A 113 -3.85 11.59 -2.58
N PRO A 114 -5.17 11.81 -2.41
CA PRO A 114 -6.21 11.04 -3.10
C PRO A 114 -6.03 10.91 -4.61
N THR A 115 -5.54 11.94 -5.28
CA THR A 115 -5.30 11.93 -6.75
C THR A 115 -4.17 11.00 -7.21
N ARG A 116 -3.41 10.43 -6.27
CA ARG A 116 -2.26 9.56 -6.54
C ARG A 116 -2.48 8.10 -6.16
N ILE A 117 -3.65 7.78 -5.59
CA ILE A 117 -4.00 6.41 -5.21
C ILE A 117 -4.02 5.50 -6.45
N ASP A 118 -4.54 5.98 -7.56
CA ASP A 118 -4.58 5.24 -8.82
C ASP A 118 -3.17 4.85 -9.31
N LEU A 119 -2.22 5.80 -9.27
CA LEU A 119 -0.83 5.56 -9.64
C LEU A 119 -0.15 4.55 -8.71
N LEU A 120 -0.46 4.58 -7.40
CA LEU A 120 0.04 3.60 -6.46
C LEU A 120 -0.48 2.19 -6.78
N LEU A 121 -1.78 2.06 -7.07
CA LEU A 121 -2.36 0.78 -7.49
C LEU A 121 -1.71 0.27 -8.78
N GLN A 122 -1.47 1.14 -9.77
CA GLN A 122 -0.76 0.79 -10.99
C GLN A 122 0.66 0.28 -10.72
N LEU A 123 1.41 0.93 -9.82
CA LEU A 123 2.74 0.45 -9.41
C LEU A 123 2.67 -0.96 -8.84
N ILE A 124 1.73 -1.21 -7.91
CA ILE A 124 1.55 -2.52 -7.29
C ILE A 124 1.18 -3.57 -8.35
N GLU A 125 0.21 -3.26 -9.21
CA GLU A 125 -0.25 -4.18 -10.27
C GLU A 125 0.86 -4.52 -11.27
N GLN A 126 1.67 -3.53 -11.67
CA GLN A 126 2.82 -3.74 -12.55
C GLN A 126 3.87 -4.63 -11.89
N SER A 127 4.18 -4.39 -10.61
CA SER A 127 5.16 -5.18 -9.87
C SER A 127 4.70 -6.62 -9.67
N VAL A 128 3.43 -6.83 -9.28
CA VAL A 128 2.83 -8.18 -9.15
C VAL A 128 2.80 -8.92 -10.48
N ALA A 129 2.62 -8.23 -11.61
CA ALA A 129 2.59 -8.83 -12.92
C ALA A 129 3.98 -9.16 -13.49
N ALA A 130 5.01 -8.38 -13.12
CA ALA A 130 6.38 -8.53 -13.60
C ALA A 130 7.20 -9.53 -12.79
N GLU A 131 6.93 -9.59 -11.49
CA GLU A 131 7.65 -10.38 -10.52
C GLU A 131 6.69 -11.40 -9.89
N ASP A 132 7.17 -12.55 -9.44
CA ASP A 132 6.34 -13.57 -8.80
C ASP A 132 6.10 -13.22 -7.31
N ILE A 133 5.51 -12.05 -7.07
CA ILE A 133 5.23 -11.52 -5.73
C ILE A 133 3.73 -11.42 -5.47
N GLN A 134 3.37 -11.47 -4.19
CA GLN A 134 2.02 -11.22 -3.71
C GLN A 134 1.97 -9.97 -2.84
N VAL A 135 0.93 -9.18 -3.01
CA VAL A 135 0.68 -8.01 -2.14
C VAL A 135 -0.69 -8.16 -1.49
N MET A 136 -0.72 -8.12 -0.17
CA MET A 136 -1.95 -8.03 0.62
C MET A 136 -1.96 -6.67 1.31
N ALA A 137 -3.06 -5.93 1.16
CA ALA A 137 -3.19 -4.61 1.77
C ALA A 137 -4.50 -4.47 2.52
N THR A 138 -4.48 -3.67 3.59
CA THR A 138 -5.72 -3.19 4.23
C THR A 138 -6.01 -1.75 3.82
N THR A 139 -7.28 -1.39 3.78
CA THR A 139 -7.72 -0.03 3.47
C THR A 139 -9.02 0.31 4.19
N HIS A 140 -9.18 1.59 4.53
CA HIS A 140 -10.43 2.19 4.95
C HIS A 140 -10.88 3.29 3.99
N SER A 141 -10.26 3.39 2.80
CA SER A 141 -10.52 4.43 1.83
C SER A 141 -11.59 4.01 0.81
N PRO A 142 -12.79 4.62 0.85
CA PRO A 142 -13.79 4.41 -0.21
C PRO A 142 -13.24 4.78 -1.60
N GLN A 143 -12.35 5.75 -1.66
CA GLN A 143 -11.74 6.18 -2.91
C GLN A 143 -10.83 5.10 -3.50
N LEU A 144 -10.01 4.43 -2.68
CA LEU A 144 -9.20 3.30 -3.13
C LEU A 144 -10.11 2.17 -3.63
N LEU A 145 -11.18 1.86 -2.89
CA LEU A 145 -12.13 0.81 -3.26
C LEU A 145 -12.83 1.07 -4.61
N ARG A 146 -13.01 2.34 -5.01
CA ARG A 146 -13.55 2.72 -6.33
C ARG A 146 -12.61 2.43 -7.48
N LEU A 147 -11.31 2.34 -7.21
CA LEU A 147 -10.27 2.17 -8.21
C LEU A 147 -9.86 0.70 -8.40
N LEU A 148 -10.40 -0.22 -7.59
CA LEU A 148 -10.10 -1.65 -7.73
C LEU A 148 -10.58 -2.17 -9.09
N ASN A 149 -9.68 -2.84 -9.80
CA ASN A 149 -10.05 -3.59 -11.00
C ASN A 149 -10.80 -4.88 -10.65
N GLU A 150 -11.39 -5.54 -11.64
CA GLU A 150 -12.19 -6.76 -11.45
C GLU A 150 -11.40 -7.87 -10.74
N LYS A 151 -10.14 -8.09 -11.14
CA LYS A 151 -9.27 -9.12 -10.54
C LYS A 151 -8.99 -8.85 -9.06
N THR A 152 -8.71 -7.61 -8.70
CA THR A 152 -8.45 -7.19 -7.32
C THR A 152 -9.74 -7.23 -6.49
N LEU A 153 -10.87 -6.87 -7.09
CA LEU A 153 -12.18 -6.96 -6.46
C LEU A 153 -12.57 -8.40 -6.11
N GLU A 154 -12.27 -9.37 -6.97
CA GLU A 154 -12.50 -10.80 -6.71
C GLU A 154 -11.70 -11.30 -5.50
N ALA A 155 -10.52 -10.73 -5.23
CA ALA A 155 -9.69 -11.06 -4.09
C ALA A 155 -10.04 -10.23 -2.83
N ALA A 156 -10.89 -9.21 -2.95
CA ALA A 156 -11.24 -8.33 -1.85
C ALA A 156 -12.09 -9.04 -0.79
N SER A 157 -11.80 -8.75 0.49
CA SER A 157 -12.52 -9.28 1.63
C SER A 157 -12.87 -8.17 2.63
N VAL A 158 -14.01 -8.30 3.27
CA VAL A 158 -14.44 -7.41 4.35
C VAL A 158 -14.18 -8.08 5.69
N VAL A 159 -13.55 -7.34 6.59
CA VAL A 159 -13.38 -7.72 8.00
C VAL A 159 -14.44 -6.96 8.81
N TYR A 160 -15.28 -7.67 9.52
CA TYR A 160 -16.39 -7.09 10.25
C TYR A 160 -16.65 -7.84 11.57
N ARG A 161 -17.46 -7.26 12.43
CA ARG A 161 -17.88 -7.89 13.67
C ARG A 161 -19.37 -7.67 13.89
N HIS A 162 -20.11 -8.73 14.11
CA HIS A 162 -21.52 -8.63 14.46
C HIS A 162 -21.72 -8.04 15.85
N GLU A 163 -22.80 -7.27 16.00
CA GLU A 163 -23.20 -6.75 17.30
C GLU A 163 -23.44 -7.91 18.29
N GLY A 164 -22.90 -7.77 19.50
CA GLY A 164 -23.00 -8.79 20.55
C GLY A 164 -22.07 -9.99 20.40
N ARG A 165 -21.25 -10.08 19.37
CA ARG A 165 -20.22 -11.13 19.18
C ARG A 165 -18.82 -10.54 19.31
N PRO A 166 -17.92 -11.14 20.10
CA PRO A 166 -16.55 -10.61 20.27
C PRO A 166 -15.62 -10.92 19.09
N GLU A 167 -15.94 -11.95 18.29
CA GLU A 167 -15.08 -12.43 17.20
C GLU A 167 -15.24 -11.57 15.95
N ALA A 168 -14.11 -11.22 15.32
CA ALA A 168 -14.10 -10.69 13.97
C ALA A 168 -14.32 -11.82 12.94
N GLN A 169 -15.01 -11.50 11.87
CA GLN A 169 -15.23 -12.39 10.73
C GLN A 169 -14.64 -11.79 9.47
N ILE A 170 -14.29 -12.66 8.53
CA ILE A 170 -13.77 -12.27 7.21
C ILE A 170 -14.66 -12.92 6.16
N THR A 171 -15.19 -12.13 5.25
CA THR A 171 -16.00 -12.60 4.12
C THR A 171 -15.50 -11.97 2.83
N ARG A 172 -15.35 -12.75 1.77
CA ARG A 172 -15.04 -12.19 0.45
C ARG A 172 -16.18 -11.29 0.01
N VAL A 173 -15.84 -10.18 -0.63
CA VAL A 173 -16.86 -9.26 -1.17
C VAL A 173 -17.81 -9.99 -2.11
N LYS A 174 -17.31 -10.87 -2.97
CA LYS A 174 -18.10 -11.68 -3.91
C LYS A 174 -19.06 -12.69 -3.25
N ASP A 175 -18.81 -13.06 -2.01
CA ASP A 175 -19.66 -14.00 -1.26
C ASP A 175 -20.79 -13.30 -0.48
N ILE A 176 -20.84 -11.95 -0.51
CA ILE A 176 -21.91 -11.17 0.12
C ILE A 176 -23.19 -11.31 -0.73
N PRO A 177 -24.35 -11.64 -0.11
CA PRO A 177 -25.60 -11.79 -0.85
C PRO A 177 -25.95 -10.53 -1.67
N TYR A 178 -26.34 -10.73 -2.91
CA TYR A 178 -26.76 -9.68 -3.86
C TYR A 178 -25.67 -8.68 -4.26
N VAL A 179 -24.40 -8.92 -3.90
CA VAL A 179 -23.32 -7.97 -4.16
C VAL A 179 -23.12 -7.70 -5.66
N ASP A 180 -23.21 -8.72 -6.50
CA ASP A 180 -23.01 -8.56 -7.94
C ASP A 180 -24.09 -7.67 -8.58
N GLU A 181 -25.36 -7.86 -8.21
CA GLU A 181 -26.47 -7.02 -8.67
C GLU A 181 -26.32 -5.54 -8.25
N VAL A 182 -25.73 -5.31 -7.08
CA VAL A 182 -25.53 -3.97 -6.56
C VAL A 182 -24.29 -3.34 -7.16
N LEU A 183 -23.21 -4.12 -7.39
CA LEU A 183 -22.00 -3.65 -8.07
C LEU A 183 -22.24 -3.26 -9.53
N GLU A 184 -23.22 -3.84 -10.22
CA GLU A 184 -23.65 -3.39 -11.55
C GLU A 184 -24.12 -1.91 -11.56
N ARG A 185 -24.57 -1.41 -10.42
CA ARG A 185 -25.18 -0.07 -10.28
C ARG A 185 -24.33 0.91 -9.46
N LYS A 186 -23.46 0.38 -8.62
CA LYS A 186 -22.64 1.16 -7.67
C LYS A 186 -21.25 0.54 -7.56
N ASP A 187 -20.24 1.38 -7.39
CA ASP A 187 -18.90 0.92 -7.06
C ASP A 187 -18.77 0.47 -5.59
N LEU A 188 -17.74 -0.32 -5.30
CA LEU A 188 -17.51 -0.86 -3.94
C LEU A 188 -17.30 0.25 -2.91
N GLY A 189 -16.67 1.38 -3.30
CA GLY A 189 -16.47 2.50 -2.40
C GLY A 189 -17.78 3.12 -1.92
N ARG A 190 -18.79 3.22 -2.79
CA ARG A 190 -20.13 3.68 -2.40
C ARG A 190 -20.87 2.69 -1.51
N LEU A 191 -20.69 1.40 -1.74
CA LEU A 191 -21.27 0.37 -0.88
C LEU A 191 -20.67 0.44 0.53
N PHE A 192 -19.36 0.64 0.61
CA PHE A 192 -18.66 0.82 1.87
C PHE A 192 -19.12 2.11 2.59
N GLU A 193 -19.15 3.27 1.93
CA GLU A 193 -19.60 4.54 2.52
C GLU A 193 -21.05 4.52 3.02
N SER A 194 -21.92 3.75 2.37
CA SER A 194 -23.33 3.67 2.75
C SER A 194 -23.62 2.71 3.88
N GLY A 195 -22.64 1.94 4.37
CA GLY A 195 -22.84 0.87 5.36
C GLY A 195 -23.53 -0.38 4.79
N TRP A 196 -23.74 -0.43 3.44
CA TRP A 196 -24.47 -1.53 2.82
C TRP A 196 -23.80 -2.89 3.04
N LEU A 197 -22.47 -2.93 3.09
CA LEU A 197 -21.71 -4.17 3.30
C LEU A 197 -22.01 -4.77 4.68
N GLU A 198 -21.96 -3.95 5.73
CA GLU A 198 -22.25 -4.37 7.10
C GLU A 198 -23.71 -4.77 7.27
N ASP A 199 -24.64 -3.98 6.70
CA ASP A 199 -26.09 -4.25 6.77
C ASP A 199 -26.42 -5.59 6.08
N SER A 200 -25.87 -5.84 4.91
CA SER A 200 -26.10 -7.08 4.15
C SER A 200 -25.54 -8.31 4.88
N LEU A 201 -24.36 -8.19 5.48
CA LEU A 201 -23.74 -9.26 6.26
C LEU A 201 -24.55 -9.55 7.56
N SER A 202 -25.05 -8.51 8.21
CA SER A 202 -25.88 -8.63 9.40
C SER A 202 -27.23 -9.29 9.09
N ALA A 203 -27.86 -8.94 7.97
CA ALA A 203 -29.10 -9.55 7.50
C ALA A 203 -28.91 -11.03 7.13
N ALA A 204 -27.81 -11.37 6.47
CA ALA A 204 -27.50 -12.76 6.12
C ALA A 204 -27.29 -13.64 7.37
N GLN A 205 -26.62 -13.09 8.39
CA GLN A 205 -26.43 -13.80 9.66
C GLN A 205 -27.76 -14.04 10.40
N ALA A 206 -28.60 -13.01 10.49
CA ALA A 206 -29.91 -13.13 11.15
C ALA A 206 -30.77 -14.22 10.50
N ALA A 207 -30.79 -14.28 9.17
CA ALA A 207 -31.51 -15.34 8.44
C ALA A 207 -30.95 -16.74 8.72
N SER A 208 -29.63 -16.87 8.87
CA SER A 208 -28.99 -18.14 9.23
C SER A 208 -29.30 -18.57 10.66
N ASP A 209 -29.30 -17.64 11.61
CA ASP A 209 -29.61 -17.91 13.02
C ASP A 209 -31.11 -18.31 13.20
N GLU A 210 -32.04 -17.72 12.43
CA GLU A 210 -33.45 -18.11 12.41
C GLU A 210 -33.66 -19.53 11.86
N GLN A 211 -32.92 -19.91 10.81
CA GLN A 211 -33.00 -21.26 10.25
C GLN A 211 -32.51 -22.32 11.24
N LEU A 212 -31.47 -22.02 12.01
CA LEU A 212 -30.93 -22.93 13.02
C LEU A 212 -31.87 -23.08 14.25
N GLN A 213 -32.67 -22.06 14.58
CA GLN A 213 -33.64 -22.13 15.68
C GLN A 213 -34.92 -22.89 15.30
N ASN A 214 -35.22 -23.01 14.00
CA ASN A 214 -36.42 -23.68 13.49
C ASN A 214 -36.14 -25.13 13.01
N ALA A 215 -34.91 -25.63 13.12
CA ALA A 215 -34.50 -26.99 12.78
C ALA A 215 -34.29 -27.86 14.00
#